data_a46634a1dd93bd72c77c134c33ded0f9
#
_entry.id   a46634a1dd93bd72c77c134c33ded0f9
#
_cell.length_a   1.000
_cell.length_b   1.000
_cell.length_c   1.000
_cell.angle_alpha   90.00
_cell.angle_beta   90.00
_cell.angle_gamma   90.00
#
_symmetry.space_group_name_H-M   'P 1'
#
loop_
_entity.id
_entity.type
_entity.pdbx_description
1 polymer ?
#
loop_
_entity_poly.entity_id
_entity_poly.type
_entity_poly.pdbx_seq_one_letter_code
_entity_poly.pdbx_strand_id
1 'polypeptide(L)'
;MARVVPGSYINGLTWKALDKRERYALRVREHMARVSPRLVASHWSAAALWGMPVIDSWPAETQVTDPSRSTSSRTPALLRRPGAVPDVELVRVDGILVTSAVRTAVDLALAEGFETGVVLFDHGLHAKMYTREQLERCLESRTRARRHRAATRALEFASGDAQYPGESFSRIGMAARGFPTPILQQTFFDAQGKLFADFWWPAHGIAGEFDGNWKYSDPRFLRGRTATQAVIDEKRRQNRLEAHPEVRRVVRWDYPVARDPDQLARRLLAGGLPRLDPRRRQPRNA
;
A
#
# COMPACT_ATOMS: atom_id res chain seq x y z
N MET A 1 -7.95 -20.33 -24.14
CA MET A 1 -8.58 -20.34 -22.80
C MET A 1 -7.50 -20.38 -21.74
N ALA A 2 -7.63 -19.58 -20.67
CA ALA A 2 -6.79 -19.65 -19.47
C ALA A 2 -7.62 -20.21 -18.32
N ARG A 3 -7.02 -21.09 -17.50
CA ARG A 3 -7.70 -21.67 -16.34
C ARG A 3 -7.60 -20.70 -15.15
N VAL A 4 -8.71 -20.32 -14.58
CA VAL A 4 -8.79 -19.48 -13.38
C VAL A 4 -8.70 -20.33 -12.11
N VAL A 5 -9.60 -21.30 -11.99
CA VAL A 5 -9.65 -22.36 -10.96
C VAL A 5 -10.09 -23.68 -11.62
N PRO A 6 -10.02 -24.84 -10.96
CA PRO A 6 -10.58 -26.09 -11.48
C PRO A 6 -12.02 -25.90 -11.95
N GLY A 7 -12.29 -26.21 -13.24
CA GLY A 7 -13.62 -26.07 -13.85
C GLY A 7 -14.05 -24.64 -14.22
N SER A 8 -13.18 -23.63 -14.09
CA SER A 8 -13.44 -22.27 -14.57
C SER A 8 -12.36 -21.78 -15.51
N TYR A 9 -12.76 -21.21 -16.64
CA TYR A 9 -11.88 -20.76 -17.69
C TYR A 9 -12.31 -19.39 -18.21
N ILE A 10 -11.35 -18.58 -18.64
CA ILE A 10 -11.55 -17.26 -19.24
C ILE A 10 -10.85 -17.20 -20.60
N ASN A 11 -11.24 -16.27 -21.44
CA ASN A 11 -10.49 -15.98 -22.68
C ASN A 11 -9.03 -15.65 -22.37
N GLY A 12 -8.11 -16.25 -23.14
CA GLY A 12 -6.67 -16.09 -22.90
C GLY A 12 -6.17 -14.66 -23.08
N LEU A 13 -6.76 -13.87 -23.99
CA LEU A 13 -6.40 -12.45 -24.18
C LEU A 13 -6.88 -11.63 -22.99
N THR A 14 -8.12 -11.86 -22.54
CA THR A 14 -8.66 -11.22 -21.33
C THR A 14 -7.79 -11.53 -20.11
N TRP A 15 -7.39 -12.80 -19.93
CA TRP A 15 -6.49 -13.19 -18.83
C TRP A 15 -5.15 -12.47 -18.88
N LYS A 16 -4.56 -12.30 -20.06
CA LYS A 16 -3.28 -11.61 -20.23
C LYS A 16 -3.40 -10.11 -19.92
N ALA A 17 -4.55 -9.50 -20.19
CA ALA A 17 -4.82 -8.09 -19.92
C ALA A 17 -4.99 -7.79 -18.42
N LEU A 18 -5.39 -8.79 -17.61
CA LEU A 18 -5.56 -8.61 -16.16
C LEU A 18 -4.18 -8.48 -15.47
N ASP A 19 -4.09 -7.56 -14.52
CA ASP A 19 -2.96 -7.48 -13.60
C ASP A 19 -2.95 -8.63 -12.57
N LYS A 20 -1.91 -8.70 -11.73
CA LYS A 20 -1.76 -9.76 -10.72
C LYS A 20 -2.88 -9.73 -9.68
N ARG A 21 -3.32 -8.54 -9.25
CA ARG A 21 -4.41 -8.36 -8.29
C ARG A 21 -5.74 -8.80 -8.90
N GLU A 22 -6.01 -8.36 -10.12
CA GLU A 22 -7.24 -8.70 -10.84
C GLU A 22 -7.37 -10.21 -11.08
N ARG A 23 -6.26 -10.87 -11.45
CA ARG A 23 -6.22 -12.34 -11.57
C ARG A 23 -6.50 -13.03 -10.25
N TYR A 24 -5.94 -12.54 -9.15
CA TYR A 24 -6.21 -13.10 -7.83
C TYR A 24 -7.64 -12.81 -7.38
N ALA A 25 -8.16 -11.61 -7.57
CA ALA A 25 -9.54 -11.25 -7.27
C ALA A 25 -10.55 -12.11 -8.06
N LEU A 26 -10.27 -12.35 -9.35
CA LEU A 26 -11.09 -13.27 -10.17
C LEU A 26 -11.07 -14.68 -9.61
N ARG A 27 -9.90 -15.20 -9.21
CA ARG A 27 -9.80 -16.51 -8.55
C ARG A 27 -10.63 -16.56 -7.26
N VAL A 28 -10.57 -15.52 -6.45
CA VAL A 28 -11.37 -15.40 -5.21
C VAL A 28 -12.87 -15.47 -5.55
N ARG A 29 -13.34 -14.70 -6.54
CA ARG A 29 -14.75 -14.69 -6.97
C ARG A 29 -15.21 -16.10 -7.39
N GLU A 30 -14.42 -16.76 -8.22
CA GLU A 30 -14.73 -18.10 -8.71
C GLU A 30 -14.76 -19.16 -7.59
N HIS A 31 -13.87 -19.04 -6.60
CA HIS A 31 -13.89 -19.91 -5.43
C HIS A 31 -15.11 -19.62 -4.53
N MET A 32 -15.36 -18.35 -4.23
CA MET A 32 -16.45 -17.97 -3.32
C MET A 32 -17.83 -18.35 -3.89
N ALA A 33 -17.99 -18.38 -5.21
CA ALA A 33 -19.22 -18.85 -5.86
C ALA A 33 -19.50 -20.35 -5.66
N ARG A 34 -18.49 -21.13 -5.24
CA ARG A 34 -18.57 -22.60 -5.13
C ARG A 34 -18.47 -23.14 -3.71
N VAL A 35 -18.18 -22.26 -2.76
CA VAL A 35 -18.07 -22.65 -1.34
C VAL A 35 -19.32 -22.23 -0.57
N SER A 36 -19.43 -22.66 0.69
CA SER A 36 -20.54 -22.29 1.55
C SER A 36 -20.74 -20.78 1.62
N PRO A 37 -21.96 -20.24 1.47
CA PRO A 37 -22.26 -18.82 1.59
C PRO A 37 -22.01 -18.25 2.99
N ARG A 38 -21.73 -19.10 3.98
CA ARG A 38 -21.36 -18.68 5.34
C ARG A 38 -19.89 -18.30 5.46
N LEU A 39 -19.04 -18.67 4.47
CA LEU A 39 -17.64 -18.30 4.46
C LEU A 39 -17.48 -16.82 4.09
N VAL A 40 -16.62 -16.14 4.81
CA VAL A 40 -16.32 -14.73 4.60
C VAL A 40 -14.97 -14.60 3.91
N ALA A 41 -14.91 -13.99 2.74
CA ALA A 41 -13.62 -13.62 2.13
C ALA A 41 -12.90 -12.64 3.06
N SER A 42 -11.66 -12.94 3.45
CA SER A 42 -10.91 -12.19 4.45
C SER A 42 -9.43 -12.05 4.07
N HIS A 43 -8.66 -11.27 4.82
CA HIS A 43 -7.24 -11.09 4.62
C HIS A 43 -6.91 -10.71 3.16
N TRP A 44 -5.96 -11.40 2.51
CA TRP A 44 -5.57 -11.08 1.13
C TRP A 44 -6.70 -11.26 0.10
N SER A 45 -7.64 -12.19 0.34
CA SER A 45 -8.81 -12.32 -0.55
C SER A 45 -9.72 -11.08 -0.49
N ALA A 46 -9.99 -10.60 0.71
CA ALA A 46 -10.73 -9.35 0.89
C ALA A 46 -9.94 -8.15 0.34
N ALA A 47 -8.64 -8.07 0.63
CA ALA A 47 -7.78 -7.00 0.13
C ALA A 47 -7.79 -6.89 -1.41
N ALA A 48 -7.77 -8.02 -2.12
CA ALA A 48 -7.84 -8.02 -3.58
C ALA A 48 -9.19 -7.51 -4.10
N LEU A 49 -10.30 -7.88 -3.44
CA LEU A 49 -11.64 -7.41 -3.78
C LEU A 49 -11.83 -5.92 -3.48
N TRP A 50 -11.19 -5.41 -2.42
CA TRP A 50 -11.17 -3.99 -2.08
C TRP A 50 -10.22 -3.16 -2.96
N GLY A 51 -9.38 -3.77 -3.80
CA GLY A 51 -8.38 -3.06 -4.58
C GLY A 51 -7.14 -2.63 -3.81
N MET A 52 -6.92 -3.17 -2.62
CA MET A 52 -5.75 -2.87 -1.79
C MET A 52 -4.48 -3.43 -2.42
N PRO A 53 -3.31 -2.81 -2.17
CA PRO A 53 -2.03 -3.30 -2.69
C PRO A 53 -1.54 -4.54 -1.94
N VAL A 54 -0.70 -5.33 -2.60
CA VAL A 54 0.10 -6.39 -1.97
C VAL A 54 1.57 -5.98 -1.98
N ILE A 55 2.30 -6.39 -0.94
CA ILE A 55 3.72 -6.02 -0.78
C ILE A 55 4.61 -6.86 -1.71
N ASP A 56 4.51 -8.18 -1.62
CA ASP A 56 5.39 -9.08 -2.37
C ASP A 56 4.61 -9.81 -3.48
N SER A 57 3.75 -10.73 -3.10
CA SER A 57 2.96 -11.51 -4.05
C SER A 57 1.60 -11.90 -3.48
N TRP A 58 0.62 -12.03 -4.37
CA TRP A 58 -0.68 -12.56 -4.00
C TRP A 58 -0.56 -14.04 -3.63
N PRO A 59 -1.27 -14.51 -2.58
CA PRO A 59 -1.27 -15.92 -2.20
C PRO A 59 -1.74 -16.84 -3.32
N ALA A 60 -1.31 -18.09 -3.28
CA ALA A 60 -1.81 -19.11 -4.19
C ALA A 60 -3.26 -19.51 -3.86
N GLU A 61 -3.58 -19.60 -2.55
CA GLU A 61 -4.90 -19.98 -2.05
C GLU A 61 -5.82 -18.78 -1.81
N THR A 62 -7.12 -19.01 -1.91
CA THR A 62 -8.16 -18.10 -1.42
C THR A 62 -8.18 -18.13 0.12
N GLN A 63 -8.27 -16.98 0.76
CA GLN A 63 -8.28 -16.85 2.22
C GLN A 63 -9.68 -16.46 2.70
N VAL A 64 -10.21 -17.24 3.64
CA VAL A 64 -11.54 -17.01 4.20
C VAL A 64 -11.54 -17.15 5.72
N THR A 65 -12.48 -16.47 6.36
CA THR A 65 -12.86 -16.70 7.75
C THR A 65 -14.08 -17.62 7.79
N ASP A 66 -14.00 -18.67 8.59
CA ASP A 66 -15.04 -19.69 8.76
C ASP A 66 -15.54 -19.65 10.20
N PRO A 67 -16.74 -19.10 10.46
CA PRO A 67 -17.27 -18.96 11.82
C PRO A 67 -17.66 -20.31 12.47
N SER A 68 -17.74 -21.37 11.68
CA SER A 68 -18.08 -22.71 12.20
C SER A 68 -16.86 -23.49 12.73
N ARG A 69 -15.66 -22.96 12.60
CA ARG A 69 -14.42 -23.64 12.96
C ARG A 69 -13.74 -23.04 14.18
N SER A 70 -13.07 -23.89 14.93
CA SER A 70 -12.19 -23.50 16.06
C SER A 70 -10.70 -23.49 15.68
N THR A 71 -10.32 -24.14 14.57
CA THR A 71 -8.93 -24.27 14.12
C THR A 71 -8.79 -23.92 12.64
N SER A 72 -7.60 -23.42 12.27
CA SER A 72 -7.26 -23.15 10.86
C SER A 72 -7.11 -24.46 10.08
N SER A 73 -7.47 -24.41 8.80
CA SER A 73 -7.16 -25.49 7.85
C SER A 73 -6.69 -24.92 6.53
N ARG A 74 -5.73 -25.58 5.90
CA ARG A 74 -5.14 -25.16 4.62
C ARG A 74 -5.18 -26.31 3.62
N THR A 75 -5.61 -26.00 2.41
CA THR A 75 -5.46 -26.82 1.22
C THR A 75 -4.73 -25.99 0.16
N PRO A 76 -4.28 -26.54 -0.97
CA PRO A 76 -3.69 -25.76 -2.05
C PRO A 76 -4.58 -24.64 -2.60
N ALA A 77 -5.91 -24.78 -2.46
CA ALA A 77 -6.87 -23.82 -3.00
C ALA A 77 -7.45 -22.86 -1.96
N LEU A 78 -7.48 -23.25 -0.68
CA LEU A 78 -8.25 -22.53 0.34
C LEU A 78 -7.57 -22.56 1.71
N LEU A 79 -7.35 -21.38 2.29
CA LEU A 79 -6.95 -21.19 3.68
C LEU A 79 -8.19 -20.73 4.48
N ARG A 80 -8.67 -21.57 5.37
CA ARG A 80 -9.76 -21.23 6.30
C ARG A 80 -9.17 -20.87 7.65
N ARG A 81 -9.53 -19.69 8.13
CA ARG A 81 -9.19 -19.21 9.47
C ARG A 81 -10.42 -19.28 10.36
N PRO A 82 -10.29 -19.72 11.62
CA PRO A 82 -11.40 -19.74 12.55
C PRO A 82 -11.74 -18.31 12.98
N GLY A 83 -12.99 -18.09 13.40
CA GLY A 83 -13.41 -16.89 14.06
C GLY A 83 -14.73 -16.33 13.54
N ALA A 84 -15.47 -15.72 14.44
CA ALA A 84 -16.66 -14.95 14.10
C ALA A 84 -16.26 -13.56 13.56
N VAL A 85 -17.00 -13.09 12.58
CA VAL A 85 -16.90 -11.72 12.10
C VAL A 85 -18.24 -11.04 12.44
N PRO A 86 -18.25 -10.00 13.30
CA PRO A 86 -19.47 -9.26 13.62
C PRO A 86 -20.11 -8.68 12.36
N ASP A 87 -21.44 -8.60 12.32
CA ASP A 87 -22.18 -8.12 11.15
C ASP A 87 -21.76 -6.70 10.71
N VAL A 88 -21.41 -5.85 11.66
CA VAL A 88 -20.92 -4.48 11.40
C VAL A 88 -19.56 -4.44 10.68
N GLU A 89 -18.83 -5.56 10.68
CA GLU A 89 -17.55 -5.74 9.97
C GLU A 89 -17.71 -6.55 8.69
N LEU A 90 -18.93 -6.89 8.28
CA LEU A 90 -19.26 -7.60 7.05
C LEU A 90 -19.84 -6.67 5.99
N VAL A 91 -19.41 -6.87 4.77
CA VAL A 91 -19.89 -6.13 3.59
C VAL A 91 -20.07 -7.12 2.43
N ARG A 92 -20.98 -6.83 1.52
CA ARG A 92 -21.06 -7.56 0.26
C ARG A 92 -20.38 -6.78 -0.86
N VAL A 93 -19.40 -7.41 -1.50
CA VAL A 93 -18.72 -6.90 -2.69
C VAL A 93 -19.02 -7.87 -3.83
N ASP A 94 -19.67 -7.40 -4.88
CA ASP A 94 -20.10 -8.25 -6.02
C ASP A 94 -20.87 -9.49 -5.56
N GLY A 95 -21.73 -9.37 -4.53
CA GLY A 95 -22.51 -10.48 -3.96
C GLY A 95 -21.76 -11.38 -2.99
N ILE A 96 -20.44 -11.29 -2.89
CA ILE A 96 -19.58 -12.06 -1.99
C ILE A 96 -19.58 -11.44 -0.60
N LEU A 97 -19.68 -12.25 0.44
CA LEU A 97 -19.52 -11.80 1.82
C LEU A 97 -18.01 -11.59 2.14
N VAL A 98 -17.67 -10.38 2.52
CA VAL A 98 -16.27 -9.93 2.68
C VAL A 98 -16.10 -9.19 4.01
N THR A 99 -14.95 -9.29 4.66
CA THR A 99 -14.60 -8.40 5.77
C THR A 99 -14.54 -6.95 5.29
N SER A 100 -15.06 -6.00 6.08
CA SER A 100 -14.99 -4.56 5.75
C SER A 100 -13.54 -4.13 5.44
N ALA A 101 -13.37 -3.02 4.73
CA ALA A 101 -12.04 -2.54 4.36
C ALA A 101 -11.15 -2.29 5.60
N VAL A 102 -11.70 -1.65 6.64
CA VAL A 102 -10.97 -1.42 7.90
C VAL A 102 -10.58 -2.73 8.57
N ARG A 103 -11.51 -3.68 8.68
CA ARG A 103 -11.25 -5.00 9.26
C ARG A 103 -10.18 -5.75 8.46
N THR A 104 -10.25 -5.73 7.15
CA THR A 104 -9.29 -6.38 6.25
C THR A 104 -7.87 -5.84 6.48
N ALA A 105 -7.72 -4.52 6.54
CA ALA A 105 -6.42 -3.87 6.76
C ALA A 105 -5.83 -4.22 8.14
N VAL A 106 -6.66 -4.21 9.19
CA VAL A 106 -6.23 -4.57 10.56
C VAL A 106 -5.87 -6.05 10.65
N ASP A 107 -6.68 -6.95 10.08
CA ASP A 107 -6.37 -8.39 10.07
C ASP A 107 -5.04 -8.69 9.38
N LEU A 108 -4.74 -8.01 8.28
CA LEU A 108 -3.47 -8.15 7.57
C LEU A 108 -2.30 -7.55 8.36
N ALA A 109 -2.46 -6.40 9.01
CA ALA A 109 -1.44 -5.84 9.88
C ALA A 109 -1.11 -6.77 11.06
N LEU A 110 -2.13 -7.43 11.64
CA LEU A 110 -1.96 -8.43 12.70
C LEU A 110 -1.33 -9.73 12.19
N ALA A 111 -1.63 -10.14 10.97
CA ALA A 111 -1.11 -11.36 10.38
C ALA A 111 0.33 -11.20 9.88
N GLU A 112 0.64 -10.11 9.19
CA GLU A 112 1.89 -9.91 8.45
C GLU A 112 2.87 -8.98 9.19
N GLY A 113 2.38 -8.01 9.97
CA GLY A 113 3.19 -7.14 10.81
C GLY A 113 3.29 -5.70 10.33
N PHE A 114 4.35 -5.00 10.78
CA PHE A 114 4.50 -3.55 10.71
C PHE A 114 4.46 -3.01 9.28
N GLU A 115 5.30 -3.52 8.37
CA GLU A 115 5.42 -2.98 7.00
C GLU A 115 4.10 -3.11 6.23
N THR A 116 3.47 -4.29 6.30
CA THR A 116 2.15 -4.53 5.69
C THR A 116 1.10 -3.60 6.29
N GLY A 117 1.12 -3.44 7.62
CA GLY A 117 0.23 -2.51 8.31
C GLY A 117 0.38 -1.08 7.80
N VAL A 118 1.60 -0.55 7.73
CA VAL A 118 1.86 0.81 7.22
C VAL A 118 1.33 0.98 5.79
N VAL A 119 1.71 0.07 4.88
CA VAL A 119 1.30 0.17 3.46
C VAL A 119 -0.22 0.14 3.30
N LEU A 120 -0.91 -0.75 4.02
CA LEU A 120 -2.36 -0.86 3.92
C LEU A 120 -3.07 0.34 4.58
N PHE A 121 -2.59 0.78 5.75
CA PHE A 121 -3.17 1.93 6.45
C PHE A 121 -2.98 3.22 5.66
N ASP A 122 -1.77 3.48 5.14
CA ASP A 122 -1.50 4.61 4.25
C ASP A 122 -2.45 4.59 3.04
N HIS A 123 -2.50 3.46 2.34
CA HIS A 123 -3.35 3.30 1.16
C HIS A 123 -4.82 3.59 1.44
N GLY A 124 -5.38 3.00 2.49
CA GLY A 124 -6.80 3.16 2.77
C GLY A 124 -7.16 4.52 3.36
N LEU A 125 -6.26 5.16 4.11
CA LEU A 125 -6.41 6.54 4.54
C LEU A 125 -6.39 7.50 3.35
N HIS A 126 -5.43 7.33 2.42
CA HIS A 126 -5.34 8.11 1.20
C HIS A 126 -6.59 7.94 0.32
N ALA A 127 -7.01 6.71 0.09
CA ALA A 127 -8.19 6.38 -0.71
C ALA A 127 -9.52 6.63 0.02
N LYS A 128 -9.48 7.13 1.27
CA LYS A 128 -10.66 7.39 2.12
C LYS A 128 -11.56 6.16 2.30
N MET A 129 -10.97 4.97 2.32
CA MET A 129 -11.68 3.71 2.56
C MET A 129 -12.10 3.57 4.04
N TYR A 130 -11.36 4.23 4.94
CA TYR A 130 -11.59 4.30 6.39
C TYR A 130 -10.86 5.50 6.98
N THR A 131 -11.22 5.84 8.22
CA THR A 131 -10.54 6.88 9.00
C THR A 131 -9.55 6.27 10.00
N ARG A 132 -8.69 7.10 10.59
CA ARG A 132 -7.76 6.69 11.64
C ARG A 132 -8.52 6.15 12.87
N GLU A 133 -9.59 6.80 13.28
CA GLU A 133 -10.41 6.41 14.41
C GLU A 133 -11.11 5.06 14.19
N GLN A 134 -11.45 4.74 12.94
CA GLN A 134 -11.99 3.41 12.61
C GLN A 134 -10.93 2.32 12.74
N LEU A 135 -9.69 2.59 12.31
CA LEU A 135 -8.55 1.67 12.50
C LEU A 135 -8.24 1.46 13.99
N GLU A 136 -8.22 2.53 14.79
CA GLU A 136 -7.98 2.50 16.23
C GLU A 136 -9.01 1.61 16.92
N ARG A 137 -10.31 1.89 16.75
CA ARG A 137 -11.39 1.07 17.32
C ARG A 137 -11.33 -0.39 16.90
N CYS A 138 -11.03 -0.65 15.62
CA CYS A 138 -10.92 -2.01 15.12
C CYS A 138 -9.74 -2.75 15.75
N LEU A 139 -8.61 -2.05 15.97
CA LEU A 139 -7.41 -2.61 16.56
C LEU A 139 -7.57 -2.83 18.08
N GLU A 140 -8.18 -1.88 18.80
CA GLU A 140 -8.47 -1.98 20.23
C GLU A 140 -9.30 -3.21 20.60
N SER A 141 -10.25 -3.61 19.74
CA SER A 141 -11.04 -4.82 19.96
C SER A 141 -10.23 -6.12 19.81
N ARG A 142 -8.93 -6.05 19.45
CA ARG A 142 -8.05 -7.18 19.12
C ARG A 142 -6.74 -7.20 19.89
N THR A 143 -6.73 -6.70 21.12
CA THR A 143 -5.53 -6.55 21.97
C THR A 143 -4.77 -7.85 22.22
N ARG A 144 -5.45 -9.01 22.17
CA ARG A 144 -4.84 -10.33 22.36
C ARG A 144 -4.20 -10.92 21.12
N ALA A 145 -4.29 -10.23 19.97
CA ALA A 145 -3.70 -10.72 18.73
C ALA A 145 -2.15 -10.73 18.80
N ARG A 146 -1.54 -11.75 18.21
CA ARG A 146 -0.10 -12.02 18.30
C ARG A 146 0.79 -10.81 17.97
N ARG A 147 0.43 -10.01 16.96
CA ARG A 147 1.24 -8.86 16.50
C ARG A 147 0.57 -7.52 16.79
N HIS A 148 -0.27 -7.45 17.80
CA HIS A 148 -0.99 -6.22 18.13
C HIS A 148 -0.06 -5.00 18.25
N ARG A 149 1.06 -5.12 19.01
CA ARG A 149 2.05 -4.03 19.15
C ARG A 149 2.63 -3.58 17.80
N ALA A 150 2.89 -4.49 16.88
CA ALA A 150 3.41 -4.15 15.55
C ALA A 150 2.36 -3.42 14.71
N ALA A 151 1.11 -3.85 14.78
CA ALA A 151 -0.01 -3.19 14.11
C ALA A 151 -0.31 -1.79 14.71
N THR A 152 -0.23 -1.63 16.03
CA THR A 152 -0.36 -0.33 16.71
C THR A 152 0.75 0.64 16.24
N ARG A 153 2.00 0.19 16.23
CA ARG A 153 3.11 1.00 15.70
C ARG A 153 2.93 1.34 14.23
N ALA A 154 2.36 0.43 13.43
CA ALA A 154 2.05 0.71 12.03
C ALA A 154 1.00 1.81 11.91
N LEU A 155 -0.02 1.81 12.75
CA LEU A 155 -1.04 2.85 12.78
C LEU A 155 -0.49 4.20 13.25
N GLU A 156 0.35 4.22 14.28
CA GLU A 156 1.05 5.43 14.73
C GLU A 156 1.91 6.05 13.61
N PHE A 157 2.55 5.19 12.81
CA PHE A 157 3.41 5.60 11.70
C PHE A 157 2.64 5.97 10.43
N ALA A 158 1.40 5.51 10.25
CA ALA A 158 0.62 5.66 9.04
C ALA A 158 0.30 7.13 8.71
N SER A 159 0.25 7.42 7.40
CA SER A 159 -0.11 8.75 6.86
C SER A 159 -0.96 8.60 5.61
N GLY A 160 -2.07 9.33 5.55
CA GLY A 160 -2.91 9.40 4.34
C GLY A 160 -2.29 10.20 3.18
N ASP A 161 -1.12 10.81 3.38
CA ASP A 161 -0.42 11.55 2.34
C ASP A 161 0.45 10.66 1.45
N ALA A 162 0.82 9.45 1.90
CA ALA A 162 1.51 8.49 1.07
C ALA A 162 0.53 7.87 0.05
N GLN A 163 0.77 8.11 -1.23
CA GLN A 163 -0.16 7.73 -2.31
C GLN A 163 0.09 6.29 -2.80
N TYR A 164 1.35 5.83 -2.74
CA TYR A 164 1.78 4.55 -3.30
C TYR A 164 2.60 3.73 -2.31
N PRO A 165 2.57 2.38 -2.41
CA PRO A 165 3.35 1.50 -1.54
C PRO A 165 4.84 1.83 -1.49
N GLY A 166 5.43 2.28 -2.61
CA GLY A 166 6.84 2.66 -2.67
C GLY A 166 7.17 3.90 -1.82
N GLU A 167 6.23 4.81 -1.67
CA GLU A 167 6.37 5.96 -0.76
C GLU A 167 6.31 5.49 0.71
N SER A 168 5.38 4.59 1.04
CA SER A 168 5.29 3.98 2.37
C SER A 168 6.59 3.24 2.74
N PHE A 169 7.15 2.43 1.82
CA PHE A 169 8.46 1.76 2.03
C PHE A 169 9.59 2.75 2.19
N SER A 170 9.62 3.79 1.39
CA SER A 170 10.63 4.85 1.49
C SER A 170 10.60 5.50 2.88
N ARG A 171 9.42 5.85 3.39
CA ARG A 171 9.24 6.38 4.76
C ARG A 171 9.75 5.42 5.84
N ILE A 172 9.39 4.14 5.71
CA ILE A 172 9.86 3.09 6.63
C ILE A 172 11.39 3.00 6.61
N GLY A 173 11.98 2.95 5.41
CA GLY A 173 13.44 2.88 5.22
C GLY A 173 14.16 4.11 5.77
N MET A 174 13.64 5.31 5.52
CA MET A 174 14.16 6.57 6.06
C MET A 174 14.16 6.57 7.59
N ALA A 175 13.03 6.24 8.20
CA ALA A 175 12.90 6.18 9.65
C ALA A 175 13.83 5.13 10.28
N ALA A 176 13.93 3.94 9.67
CA ALA A 176 14.80 2.87 10.12
C ALA A 176 16.30 3.22 10.05
N ARG A 177 16.69 4.13 9.16
CA ARG A 177 18.09 4.58 8.98
C ARG A 177 18.39 5.94 9.59
N GLY A 178 17.42 6.51 10.36
CA GLY A 178 17.60 7.73 11.13
C GLY A 178 17.67 9.01 10.29
N PHE A 179 16.97 9.05 9.16
CA PHE A 179 16.80 10.28 8.39
C PHE A 179 15.69 11.16 9.00
N PRO A 180 15.76 12.49 8.79
CA PRO A 180 14.68 13.39 9.20
C PRO A 180 13.38 13.03 8.49
N THR A 181 12.27 13.17 9.20
CA THR A 181 10.93 12.94 8.64
C THR A 181 10.65 13.98 7.54
N PRO A 182 10.33 13.58 6.33
CA PRO A 182 9.97 14.50 5.27
C PRO A 182 8.54 15.05 5.44
N ILE A 183 8.29 16.22 4.88
CA ILE A 183 6.95 16.65 4.52
C ILE A 183 6.56 15.86 3.26
N LEU A 184 5.37 15.26 3.26
CA LEU A 184 4.87 14.49 2.13
C LEU A 184 4.05 15.36 1.19
N GLN A 185 4.08 15.04 -0.12
CA GLN A 185 3.27 15.69 -1.15
C GLN A 185 3.35 17.22 -1.09
N GLN A 186 4.58 17.75 -0.87
CA GLN A 186 4.81 19.19 -0.81
C GLN A 186 4.42 19.86 -2.12
N THR A 187 3.60 20.88 -2.02
CA THR A 187 3.23 21.72 -3.16
C THR A 187 4.17 22.90 -3.26
N PHE A 188 4.70 23.15 -4.46
CA PHE A 188 5.42 24.34 -4.85
C PHE A 188 4.64 25.09 -5.94
N PHE A 189 4.96 26.36 -6.15
CA PHE A 189 4.34 27.19 -7.18
C PHE A 189 5.42 27.90 -7.97
N ASP A 190 5.30 27.87 -9.29
CA ASP A 190 6.10 28.70 -10.20
C ASP A 190 5.20 29.46 -11.19
N ALA A 191 5.81 30.16 -12.15
CA ALA A 191 5.07 30.92 -13.17
C ALA A 191 4.16 30.04 -14.07
N GLN A 192 4.36 28.74 -14.11
CA GLN A 192 3.60 27.77 -14.91
C GLN A 192 2.55 27.00 -14.08
N GLY A 193 2.45 27.27 -12.75
CA GLY A 193 1.47 26.69 -11.85
C GLY A 193 2.06 25.74 -10.81
N LYS A 194 1.24 24.79 -10.33
CA LYS A 194 1.60 23.88 -9.25
C LYS A 194 2.63 22.82 -9.65
N LEU A 195 3.53 22.52 -8.71
CA LEU A 195 4.46 21.40 -8.73
C LEU A 195 4.31 20.62 -7.42
N PHE A 196 4.65 19.34 -7.44
CA PHE A 196 4.63 18.49 -6.25
C PHE A 196 5.94 17.74 -6.12
N ALA A 197 6.38 17.55 -4.86
CA ALA A 197 7.42 16.58 -4.53
C ALA A 197 6.85 15.55 -3.54
N ASP A 198 7.13 14.27 -3.75
CA ASP A 198 6.64 13.19 -2.88
C ASP A 198 7.19 13.35 -1.46
N PHE A 199 8.44 13.82 -1.34
CA PHE A 199 9.14 14.04 -0.08
C PHE A 199 9.86 15.40 -0.11
N TRP A 200 9.77 16.14 0.97
CA TRP A 200 10.43 17.45 1.08
C TRP A 200 11.13 17.62 2.43
N TRP A 201 12.38 18.06 2.40
CA TRP A 201 13.17 18.41 3.58
C TRP A 201 13.56 19.89 3.51
N PRO A 202 12.73 20.80 4.05
CA PRO A 202 12.94 22.26 3.93
C PRO A 202 14.28 22.72 4.52
N ALA A 203 14.70 22.18 5.67
CA ALA A 203 15.97 22.51 6.30
C ALA A 203 17.20 22.21 5.43
N HIS A 204 17.07 21.35 4.43
CA HIS A 204 18.13 20.93 3.54
C HIS A 204 17.95 21.42 2.10
N GLY A 205 16.77 21.95 1.75
CA GLY A 205 16.39 22.27 0.38
C GLY A 205 16.40 21.06 -0.55
N ILE A 206 16.07 19.85 -0.01
CA ILE A 206 16.11 18.60 -0.76
C ILE A 206 14.68 18.11 -1.02
N ALA A 207 14.37 17.87 -2.28
CA ALA A 207 13.17 17.16 -2.70
C ALA A 207 13.49 15.69 -3.01
N GLY A 208 12.60 14.78 -2.62
CA GLY A 208 12.66 13.37 -2.94
C GLY A 208 11.52 12.98 -3.86
N GLU A 209 11.80 12.18 -4.87
CA GLU A 209 10.81 11.67 -5.82
C GLU A 209 10.88 10.14 -5.92
N PHE A 210 9.75 9.48 -5.73
CA PHE A 210 9.62 8.04 -5.93
C PHE A 210 9.15 7.76 -7.36
N ASP A 211 10.02 7.14 -8.17
CA ASP A 211 9.72 6.74 -9.54
C ASP A 211 9.09 5.34 -9.58
N GLY A 212 7.77 5.29 -9.63
CA GLY A 212 7.04 4.06 -9.89
C GLY A 212 7.05 3.72 -11.39
N ASN A 213 7.92 2.81 -11.83
CA ASN A 213 8.04 2.38 -13.24
C ASN A 213 6.72 1.90 -13.87
N TRP A 214 5.70 1.58 -13.08
CA TRP A 214 4.39 1.13 -13.55
C TRP A 214 3.47 2.27 -14.03
N LYS A 215 3.81 3.54 -13.73
CA LYS A 215 3.03 4.72 -14.17
C LYS A 215 2.90 4.80 -15.69
N TYR A 216 3.88 4.29 -16.44
CA TYR A 216 3.92 4.37 -17.90
C TYR A 216 3.20 3.23 -18.62
N SER A 217 2.84 2.17 -17.92
CA SER A 217 2.15 1.00 -18.48
C SER A 217 0.66 0.91 -18.11
N ASP A 218 0.16 1.73 -17.19
CA ASP A 218 -1.23 1.73 -16.79
C ASP A 218 -2.04 2.80 -17.59
N PRO A 219 -3.02 2.38 -18.42
CA PRO A 219 -3.85 3.29 -19.21
C PRO A 219 -4.56 4.38 -18.38
N ARG A 220 -4.83 4.12 -17.10
CA ARG A 220 -5.44 5.08 -16.17
C ARG A 220 -4.54 6.29 -15.91
N PHE A 221 -3.22 6.14 -16.01
CA PHE A 221 -2.26 7.24 -15.86
C PHE A 221 -2.07 8.05 -17.14
N LEU A 222 -2.28 7.44 -18.27
CA LEU A 222 -2.14 8.13 -19.57
C LEU A 222 -3.24 9.20 -19.77
N ARG A 223 -4.39 9.06 -19.13
CA ARG A 223 -5.51 10.04 -19.20
C ARG A 223 -5.80 10.51 -20.63
N GLY A 224 -5.75 9.60 -21.61
CA GLY A 224 -5.94 9.92 -23.03
C GLY A 224 -4.71 10.48 -23.75
N ARG A 225 -3.55 10.61 -23.06
CA ARG A 225 -2.27 11.05 -23.68
C ARG A 225 -1.51 9.84 -24.23
N THR A 226 -0.61 10.07 -25.18
CA THR A 226 0.34 9.03 -25.62
C THR A 226 1.41 8.84 -24.54
N ALA A 227 2.00 7.64 -24.49
CA ALA A 227 3.13 7.36 -23.61
C ALA A 227 4.29 8.37 -23.79
N THR A 228 4.58 8.73 -25.04
CA THR A 228 5.60 9.74 -25.38
C THR A 228 5.28 11.09 -24.76
N GLN A 229 4.03 11.56 -24.88
CA GLN A 229 3.61 12.84 -24.29
C GLN A 229 3.69 12.81 -22.76
N ALA A 230 3.29 11.72 -22.13
CA ALA A 230 3.41 11.56 -20.68
C ALA A 230 4.87 11.63 -20.19
N VAL A 231 5.81 11.03 -20.93
CA VAL A 231 7.26 11.12 -20.62
C VAL A 231 7.78 12.56 -20.79
N ILE A 232 7.37 13.27 -21.85
CA ILE A 232 7.77 14.66 -22.08
C ILE A 232 7.25 15.57 -20.96
N ASP A 233 5.97 15.43 -20.61
CA ASP A 233 5.35 16.24 -19.56
C ASP A 233 6.00 15.99 -18.20
N GLU A 234 6.31 14.72 -17.89
CA GLU A 234 7.02 14.35 -16.68
C GLU A 234 8.44 14.96 -16.64
N LYS A 235 9.17 14.90 -17.76
CA LYS A 235 10.50 15.51 -17.86
C LYS A 235 10.45 17.03 -17.66
N ARG A 236 9.44 17.69 -18.23
CA ARG A 236 9.22 19.14 -18.01
C ARG A 236 8.93 19.45 -16.54
N ARG A 237 8.07 18.63 -15.90
CA ARG A 237 7.76 18.75 -14.48
C ARG A 237 9.02 18.62 -13.61
N GLN A 238 9.85 17.62 -13.90
CA GLN A 238 11.12 17.38 -13.23
C GLN A 238 12.07 18.59 -13.33
N ASN A 239 12.27 19.12 -14.55
CA ASN A 239 13.13 20.26 -14.79
C ASN A 239 12.64 21.51 -14.03
N ARG A 240 11.31 21.73 -13.96
CA ARG A 240 10.72 22.83 -13.21
C ARG A 240 10.97 22.70 -11.71
N LEU A 241 10.83 21.48 -11.14
CA LEU A 241 11.11 21.24 -9.73
C LEU A 241 12.59 21.46 -9.41
N GLU A 242 13.50 21.01 -10.27
CA GLU A 242 14.95 21.22 -10.13
C GLU A 242 15.34 22.71 -10.23
N ALA A 243 14.61 23.51 -11.00
CA ALA A 243 14.83 24.94 -11.16
C ALA A 243 14.15 25.79 -10.07
N HIS A 244 13.33 25.20 -9.19
CA HIS A 244 12.60 25.96 -8.17
C HIS A 244 13.56 26.56 -7.14
N PRO A 245 13.42 27.87 -6.76
CA PRO A 245 14.38 28.56 -5.88
C PRO A 245 14.62 27.90 -4.51
N GLU A 246 13.59 27.25 -3.94
CA GLU A 246 13.70 26.56 -2.67
C GLU A 246 14.39 25.20 -2.79
N VAL A 247 14.45 24.60 -3.99
CA VAL A 247 14.95 23.25 -4.23
C VAL A 247 16.41 23.30 -4.65
N ARG A 248 17.29 22.93 -3.74
CA ARG A 248 18.73 22.83 -3.99
C ARG A 248 19.10 21.57 -4.75
N ARG A 249 18.36 20.48 -4.50
CA ARG A 249 18.59 19.18 -5.11
C ARG A 249 17.32 18.32 -5.13
N VAL A 250 17.16 17.56 -6.20
CA VAL A 250 16.15 16.50 -6.29
C VAL A 250 16.85 15.15 -6.25
N VAL A 251 16.41 14.26 -5.36
CA VAL A 251 16.90 12.87 -5.23
C VAL A 251 15.79 11.93 -5.69
N ARG A 252 16.10 11.03 -6.62
CA ARG A 252 15.12 10.09 -7.18
C ARG A 252 15.51 8.65 -6.91
N TRP A 253 14.51 7.81 -6.69
CA TRP A 253 14.70 6.37 -6.51
C TRP A 253 13.47 5.60 -6.97
N ASP A 254 13.69 4.38 -7.37
CA ASP A 254 12.68 3.44 -7.82
C ASP A 254 12.24 2.45 -6.74
N TYR A 255 11.34 1.53 -7.11
CA TYR A 255 10.79 0.54 -6.18
C TYR A 255 11.85 -0.40 -5.57
N PRO A 256 12.83 -0.97 -6.33
CA PRO A 256 13.93 -1.75 -5.76
C PRO A 256 14.69 -1.00 -4.66
N VAL A 257 15.02 0.27 -4.89
CA VAL A 257 15.72 1.11 -3.90
C VAL A 257 14.84 1.42 -2.70
N ALA A 258 13.55 1.70 -2.89
CA ALA A 258 12.60 1.95 -1.81
C ALA A 258 12.44 0.72 -0.88
N ARG A 259 12.55 -0.50 -1.44
CA ARG A 259 12.48 -1.78 -0.72
C ARG A 259 13.75 -2.17 0.04
N ASP A 260 14.87 -1.54 -0.27
CA ASP A 260 16.15 -1.77 0.39
C ASP A 260 16.57 -0.52 1.19
N PRO A 261 16.38 -0.51 2.53
CA PRO A 261 16.72 0.64 3.36
C PRO A 261 18.17 1.09 3.27
N ASP A 262 19.11 0.19 2.97
CA ASP A 262 20.53 0.54 2.84
C ASP A 262 20.84 1.17 1.48
N GLN A 263 20.21 0.71 0.39
CA GLN A 263 20.32 1.38 -0.90
C GLN A 263 19.68 2.77 -0.86
N LEU A 264 18.50 2.89 -0.25
CA LEU A 264 17.85 4.18 -0.06
C LEU A 264 18.72 5.14 0.76
N ALA A 265 19.31 4.64 1.86
CA ALA A 265 20.20 5.45 2.68
C ALA A 265 21.42 5.96 1.91
N ARG A 266 22.06 5.10 1.11
CA ARG A 266 23.18 5.52 0.24
C ARG A 266 22.75 6.58 -0.75
N ARG A 267 21.58 6.43 -1.35
CA ARG A 267 21.02 7.39 -2.32
C ARG A 267 20.75 8.75 -1.68
N LEU A 268 20.15 8.78 -0.49
CA LEU A 268 19.84 10.02 0.23
C LEU A 268 21.11 10.73 0.72
N LEU A 269 22.10 9.99 1.24
CA LEU A 269 23.40 10.55 1.65
C LEU A 269 24.14 11.14 0.46
N ALA A 270 24.20 10.44 -0.67
CA ALA A 270 24.78 10.97 -1.90
C ALA A 270 24.04 12.21 -2.42
N GLY A 271 22.73 12.31 -2.14
CA GLY A 271 21.92 13.49 -2.38
C GLY A 271 22.15 14.65 -1.44
N GLY A 272 22.96 14.46 -0.38
CA GLY A 272 23.30 15.48 0.61
C GLY A 272 22.34 15.55 1.81
N LEU A 273 21.40 14.60 1.96
CA LEU A 273 20.53 14.53 3.13
C LEU A 273 21.26 13.84 4.28
N PRO A 274 21.58 14.52 5.40
CA PRO A 274 22.26 13.91 6.53
C PRO A 274 21.29 13.05 7.36
N ARG A 275 21.83 12.08 8.08
CA ARG A 275 21.08 11.42 9.16
C ARG A 275 20.93 12.36 10.36
N LEU A 276 19.89 12.14 11.13
CA LEU A 276 19.73 12.82 12.42
C LEU A 276 20.89 12.42 13.35
N ASP A 277 21.48 13.40 14.04
CA ASP A 277 22.41 13.13 15.12
C ASP A 277 21.66 12.38 16.25
N PRO A 278 22.08 11.16 16.63
CA PRO A 278 21.44 10.43 17.71
C PRO A 278 21.39 11.20 19.04
N ARG A 279 22.29 12.17 19.22
CA ARG A 279 22.38 13.03 20.40
C ARG A 279 21.38 14.19 20.37
N ARG A 280 20.86 14.55 19.20
CA ARG A 280 19.82 15.59 18.99
C ARG A 280 18.44 14.95 18.83
N ARG A 281 17.95 14.24 19.85
CA ARG A 281 16.54 13.82 19.87
C ARG A 281 15.66 15.08 19.83
N GLN A 282 14.87 15.25 18.79
CA GLN A 282 13.81 16.26 18.80
C GLN A 282 12.91 16.01 20.03
N PRO A 283 12.50 17.06 20.75
CA PRO A 283 11.50 16.89 21.78
C PRO A 283 10.25 16.27 21.13
N ARG A 284 9.71 15.23 21.75
CA ARG A 284 8.39 14.71 21.41
C ARG A 284 7.42 15.86 21.59
N ASN A 285 6.82 16.34 20.50
CA ASN A 285 5.69 17.26 20.61
C ASN A 285 4.64 16.54 21.46
N ALA A 286 4.31 17.17 22.59
CA ALA A 286 3.28 16.76 23.51
C ALA A 286 1.88 16.98 22.91
#